data_9d2b25db3bb69474fa4596847b3524f3
#
_entry.id   9d2b25db3bb69474fa4596847b3524f3
#
_cell.length_a   1.000
_cell.length_b   1.000
_cell.length_c   1.000
_cell.angle_alpha   90.00
_cell.angle_beta   90.00
_cell.angle_gamma   90.00
#
_symmetry.space_group_name_H-M   'P 1'
#
loop_
_entity.id
_entity.type
_entity.pdbx_description
1 polymer ?
#
loop_
_entity_poly.entity_id
_entity_poly.type
_entity_poly.pdbx_seq_one_letter_code
_entity_poly.pdbx_strand_id
1 'polypeptide(L)'
;MTLSACQTALGKYERGEGFVGFAQALVLCGTRSVCLSLWKVDDTATALLMERFYQNLLGRREGLKGPMPKAEALAEAKRWLRNLSREEALRRAATLSKGVERGKGRKMLPLLPALPPTPAGAKEQRPYAHPYYWAAFVVIGDCD
;
A
#
# COMPACT_ATOMS: atom_id res chain seq x y z
N MET A 1 6.13 -9.02 -8.29
CA MET A 1 7.05 -8.02 -7.68
C MET A 1 6.25 -6.84 -7.19
N THR A 2 6.52 -6.31 -6.00
CA THR A 2 5.85 -5.09 -5.50
C THR A 2 6.89 -3.98 -5.40
N LEU A 3 6.59 -2.83 -6.00
CA LEU A 3 7.45 -1.67 -6.01
C LEU A 3 6.72 -0.50 -5.37
N SER A 4 7.14 -0.12 -4.17
CA SER A 4 6.74 1.14 -3.53
C SER A 4 7.72 2.24 -3.95
N ALA A 5 7.71 2.57 -5.24
CA ALA A 5 8.67 3.50 -5.83
C ALA A 5 8.01 4.88 -6.01
N CYS A 6 7.96 5.65 -4.92
CA CYS A 6 7.36 6.99 -4.94
C CYS A 6 8.08 8.01 -5.83
N GLN A 7 9.27 7.75 -6.35
CA GLN A 7 10.03 8.72 -7.17
C GLN A 7 11.01 8.12 -8.18
N THR A 8 11.26 6.83 -8.22
CA THR A 8 12.23 6.25 -9.16
C THR A 8 11.71 6.16 -10.59
N ALA A 9 10.40 6.27 -10.80
CA ALA A 9 9.80 6.39 -12.13
C ALA A 9 9.63 7.85 -12.60
N LEU A 10 9.85 8.82 -11.70
CA LEU A 10 9.78 10.27 -11.98
C LEU A 10 11.18 10.88 -12.16
N GLY A 11 12.10 10.21 -12.86
CA GLY A 11 13.11 10.97 -13.59
C GLY A 11 12.35 11.96 -14.47
N LYS A 12 12.85 13.21 -14.62
CA LYS A 12 12.32 14.34 -15.41
C LYS A 12 11.62 13.99 -16.75
N TYR A 13 10.62 13.11 -16.71
CA TYR A 13 9.86 12.69 -17.88
C TYR A 13 8.45 13.27 -17.80
N GLU A 14 8.14 14.03 -18.80
CA GLU A 14 6.84 14.61 -19.04
C GLU A 14 5.77 13.51 -19.12
N ARG A 15 4.73 13.69 -18.29
CA ARG A 15 3.39 13.11 -18.42
C ARG A 15 3.27 11.66 -18.92
N GLY A 16 3.35 10.70 -18.02
CA GLY A 16 2.66 9.41 -18.21
C GLY A 16 3.47 8.27 -18.86
N GLU A 17 4.41 8.55 -19.71
CA GLU A 17 5.10 7.51 -20.49
C GLU A 17 6.18 6.72 -19.72
N GLY A 18 6.86 7.35 -18.76
CA GLY A 18 7.92 6.70 -17.99
C GLY A 18 7.46 5.56 -17.10
N PHE A 19 6.20 5.63 -16.64
CA PHE A 19 5.62 4.60 -15.77
C PHE A 19 5.29 3.31 -16.53
N VAL A 20 4.70 3.43 -17.71
CA VAL A 20 4.37 2.30 -18.58
C VAL A 20 5.64 1.60 -19.04
N GLY A 21 6.67 2.34 -19.43
CA GLY A 21 7.97 1.80 -19.87
C GLY A 21 8.67 0.98 -18.78
N PHE A 22 8.64 1.46 -17.52
CA PHE A 22 9.25 0.72 -16.42
C PHE A 22 8.51 -0.59 -16.10
N ALA A 23 7.18 -0.57 -16.07
CA ALA A 23 6.39 -1.78 -15.89
C ALA A 23 6.61 -2.79 -17.03
N GLN A 24 6.68 -2.31 -18.28
CA GLN A 24 6.97 -3.13 -19.45
C GLN A 24 8.36 -3.77 -19.35
N ALA A 25 9.38 -3.01 -18.96
CA ALA A 25 10.75 -3.53 -18.78
C ALA A 25 10.78 -4.68 -17.78
N LEU A 26 10.08 -4.55 -16.65
CA LEU A 26 9.99 -5.62 -15.64
C LEU A 26 9.28 -6.87 -16.17
N VAL A 27 8.22 -6.69 -16.94
CA VAL A 27 7.51 -7.83 -17.56
C VAL A 27 8.39 -8.50 -18.61
N LEU A 28 9.11 -7.74 -19.43
CA LEU A 28 10.09 -8.28 -20.39
C LEU A 28 11.24 -9.04 -19.72
N CYS A 29 11.63 -8.62 -18.51
CA CYS A 29 12.60 -9.36 -17.68
C CYS A 29 12.01 -10.62 -17.02
N GLY A 30 10.79 -11.04 -17.37
CA GLY A 30 10.16 -12.26 -16.87
C GLY A 30 9.36 -12.12 -15.58
N THR A 31 9.11 -10.91 -15.10
CA THR A 31 8.22 -10.68 -13.95
C THR A 31 6.77 -10.89 -14.37
N ARG A 32 6.09 -11.89 -13.79
CA ARG A 32 4.69 -12.21 -14.15
C ARG A 32 3.72 -11.10 -13.78
N SER A 33 3.94 -10.44 -12.64
CA SER A 33 3.06 -9.37 -12.16
C SER A 33 3.83 -8.32 -11.38
N VAL A 34 3.45 -7.09 -11.56
CA VAL A 34 4.03 -5.94 -10.88
C VAL A 34 2.91 -5.14 -10.20
N CYS A 35 3.05 -4.89 -8.90
CA CYS A 35 2.21 -3.96 -8.17
C CYS A 35 2.96 -2.65 -7.97
N LEU A 36 2.38 -1.55 -8.41
CA LEU A 36 3.03 -0.23 -8.40
C LEU A 36 2.08 0.83 -7.83
N SER A 37 2.65 1.97 -7.42
CA SER A 37 1.86 3.16 -7.09
C SER A 37 2.02 4.24 -8.17
N LEU A 38 0.89 4.82 -8.60
CA LEU A 38 0.83 5.85 -9.66
C LEU A 38 1.27 7.24 -9.18
N TRP A 39 1.23 7.48 -7.88
CA TRP A 39 1.68 8.73 -7.24
C TRP A 39 2.22 8.45 -5.84
N LYS A 40 2.84 9.48 -5.26
CA LYS A 40 3.33 9.40 -3.87
C LYS A 40 2.16 9.32 -2.89
N VAL A 41 2.11 8.25 -2.13
CA VAL A 41 1.10 8.01 -1.08
C VAL A 41 1.77 8.15 0.29
N ASP A 42 0.97 8.42 1.32
CA ASP A 42 1.39 8.40 2.71
C ASP A 42 1.99 7.04 3.11
N ASP A 43 3.11 7.06 3.83
CA ASP A 43 3.85 5.84 4.16
C ASP A 43 3.05 4.90 5.07
N THR A 44 2.26 5.44 6.00
CA THR A 44 1.42 4.65 6.90
C THR A 44 0.27 4.00 6.15
N ALA A 45 -0.40 4.74 5.27
CA ALA A 45 -1.45 4.21 4.41
C ALA A 45 -0.91 3.09 3.50
N THR A 46 0.28 3.30 2.93
CA THR A 46 0.96 2.30 2.09
C THR A 46 1.27 1.03 2.88
N ALA A 47 1.85 1.16 4.07
CA ALA A 47 2.19 0.01 4.90
C ALA A 47 0.96 -0.81 5.28
N LEU A 48 -0.12 -0.15 5.71
CA LEU A 48 -1.39 -0.79 6.06
C LEU A 48 -2.03 -1.50 4.86
N LEU A 49 -2.05 -0.84 3.69
CA LEU A 49 -2.61 -1.43 2.47
C LEU A 49 -1.81 -2.65 2.03
N MET A 50 -0.48 -2.57 2.05
CA MET A 50 0.40 -3.68 1.64
C MET A 50 0.33 -4.84 2.62
N GLU A 51 0.29 -4.59 3.93
CA GLU A 51 0.05 -5.65 4.92
C GLU A 51 -1.22 -6.43 4.58
N ARG A 52 -2.34 -5.72 4.39
CA ARG A 52 -3.62 -6.33 4.07
C ARG A 52 -3.60 -7.06 2.74
N PHE A 53 -2.97 -6.48 1.72
CA PHE A 53 -2.79 -7.08 0.40
C PHE A 53 -2.05 -8.41 0.49
N TYR A 54 -0.91 -8.47 1.20
CA TYR A 54 -0.15 -9.70 1.36
C TYR A 54 -0.85 -10.74 2.23
N GLN A 55 -1.58 -10.34 3.26
CA GLN A 55 -2.41 -11.26 4.05
C GLN A 55 -3.45 -11.95 3.16
N ASN A 56 -4.09 -11.21 2.26
CA ASN A 56 -5.04 -11.76 1.30
C ASN A 56 -4.36 -12.67 0.27
N LEU A 57 -3.27 -12.19 -0.33
CA LEU A 57 -2.53 -12.90 -1.37
C LEU A 57 -1.96 -14.24 -0.89
N LEU A 58 -1.54 -14.30 0.36
CA LEU A 58 -0.97 -15.52 0.97
C LEU A 58 -2.01 -16.37 1.72
N GLY A 59 -3.27 -15.97 1.72
CA GLY A 59 -4.33 -16.68 2.45
C GLY A 59 -4.16 -16.67 3.97
N ARG A 60 -3.39 -15.71 4.50
CA ARG A 60 -3.08 -15.61 5.94
C ARG A 60 -4.04 -14.76 6.75
N ARG A 61 -5.00 -14.13 6.07
CA ARG A 61 -6.03 -13.36 6.75
C ARG A 61 -7.05 -14.29 7.40
N GLU A 62 -7.39 -14.02 8.65
CA GLU A 62 -8.44 -14.72 9.36
C GLU A 62 -9.77 -14.71 8.58
N GLY A 63 -10.42 -15.86 8.47
CA GLY A 63 -11.66 -16.06 7.71
C GLY A 63 -11.48 -16.34 6.22
N LEU A 64 -10.24 -16.34 5.68
CA LEU A 64 -9.99 -16.80 4.32
C LEU A 64 -9.81 -18.33 4.27
N LYS A 65 -10.36 -18.96 3.22
CA LYS A 65 -10.18 -20.41 2.96
C LYS A 65 -8.88 -20.72 2.21
N GLY A 66 -8.16 -19.71 1.74
CA GLY A 66 -6.95 -19.85 0.95
C GLY A 66 -6.46 -18.53 0.35
N PRO A 67 -5.39 -18.57 -0.48
CA PRO A 67 -4.86 -17.42 -1.19
C PRO A 67 -5.92 -16.79 -2.11
N MET A 68 -5.92 -15.47 -2.23
CA MET A 68 -6.76 -14.74 -3.17
C MET A 68 -5.98 -14.40 -4.44
N PRO A 69 -6.64 -14.35 -5.62
CA PRO A 69 -6.07 -13.77 -6.82
C PRO A 69 -5.55 -12.35 -6.57
N LYS A 70 -4.48 -11.97 -7.26
CA LYS A 70 -3.76 -10.70 -7.00
C LYS A 70 -4.65 -9.47 -7.15
N ALA A 71 -5.49 -9.45 -8.19
CA ALA A 71 -6.43 -8.35 -8.42
C ALA A 71 -7.48 -8.24 -7.31
N GLU A 72 -8.05 -9.37 -6.89
CA GLU A 72 -9.04 -9.42 -5.82
C GLU A 72 -8.43 -9.06 -4.47
N ALA A 73 -7.22 -9.56 -4.19
CA ALA A 73 -6.47 -9.26 -2.97
C ALA A 73 -6.22 -7.76 -2.84
N LEU A 74 -5.83 -7.09 -3.95
CA LEU A 74 -5.63 -5.63 -3.96
C LEU A 74 -6.95 -4.87 -3.85
N ALA A 75 -7.99 -5.30 -4.55
CA ALA A 75 -9.31 -4.65 -4.51
C ALA A 75 -9.92 -4.72 -3.10
N GLU A 76 -9.77 -5.86 -2.42
CA GLU A 76 -10.21 -6.01 -1.01
C GLU A 76 -9.39 -5.11 -0.09
N ALA A 77 -8.06 -5.09 -0.21
CA ALA A 77 -7.19 -4.26 0.61
C ALA A 77 -7.53 -2.76 0.48
N LYS A 78 -7.83 -2.29 -0.73
CA LYS A 78 -8.28 -0.91 -0.99
C LYS A 78 -9.63 -0.61 -0.31
N ARG A 79 -10.60 -1.52 -0.44
CA ARG A 79 -11.92 -1.36 0.22
C ARG A 79 -11.79 -1.33 1.74
N TRP A 80 -10.95 -2.21 2.28
CA TRP A 80 -10.67 -2.26 3.70
C TRP A 80 -10.03 -0.95 4.18
N LEU A 81 -8.95 -0.47 3.54
CA LEU A 81 -8.27 0.77 3.92
C LEU A 81 -9.20 1.99 3.87
N ARG A 82 -10.04 2.10 2.83
CA ARG A 82 -11.03 3.17 2.69
C ARG A 82 -12.01 3.22 3.86
N ASN A 83 -12.37 2.05 4.40
CA ASN A 83 -13.35 1.93 5.47
C ASN A 83 -12.72 1.82 6.87
N LEU A 84 -11.39 1.87 6.97
CA LEU A 84 -10.66 1.72 8.22
C LEU A 84 -10.98 2.86 9.18
N SER A 85 -11.37 2.53 10.42
CA SER A 85 -11.58 3.52 11.47
C SER A 85 -10.23 4.10 11.96
N ARG A 86 -10.28 5.31 12.53
CA ARG A 86 -9.08 5.96 13.08
C ARG A 86 -8.43 5.14 14.20
N GLU A 87 -9.24 4.56 15.06
CA GLU A 87 -8.75 3.73 16.17
C GLU A 87 -8.01 2.49 15.67
N GLU A 88 -8.61 1.75 14.74
CA GLU A 88 -8.01 0.57 14.15
C GLU A 88 -6.72 0.92 13.36
N ALA A 89 -6.72 2.05 12.64
CA ALA A 89 -5.56 2.53 11.91
C ALA A 89 -4.38 2.80 12.85
N LEU A 90 -4.62 3.48 13.98
CA LEU A 90 -3.60 3.74 15.00
C LEU A 90 -3.05 2.45 15.61
N ARG A 91 -3.93 1.53 15.98
CA ARG A 91 -3.57 0.25 16.57
C ARG A 91 -2.66 -0.57 15.64
N ARG A 92 -3.03 -0.69 14.38
CA ARG A 92 -2.25 -1.45 13.38
C ARG A 92 -0.93 -0.77 13.04
N ALA A 93 -0.93 0.53 12.84
CA ALA A 93 0.29 1.28 12.57
C ALA A 93 1.31 1.16 13.73
N ALA A 94 0.85 1.18 14.97
CA ALA A 94 1.68 0.93 16.14
C ALA A 94 2.27 -0.51 16.16
N THR A 95 1.53 -1.49 15.67
CA THR A 95 2.03 -2.88 15.58
C THR A 95 3.08 -3.03 14.49
N LEU A 96 2.88 -2.40 13.33
CA LEU A 96 3.85 -2.41 12.22
C LEU A 96 5.17 -1.73 12.62
N SER A 97 5.13 -0.66 13.38
CA SER A 97 6.34 0.03 13.84
C SER A 97 7.18 -0.78 14.83
N LYS A 98 6.56 -1.66 15.62
CA LYS A 98 7.27 -2.56 16.56
C LYS A 98 8.01 -3.70 15.87
N GLY A 99 7.60 -4.10 14.68
CA GLY A 99 8.20 -5.22 13.90
C GLY A 99 9.45 -4.82 13.11
N VAL A 100 9.84 -3.56 13.09
CA VAL A 100 11.01 -3.06 12.33
C VAL A 100 12.19 -2.81 13.26
N GLU A 101 12.70 -3.85 13.92
CA GLU A 101 14.08 -3.83 14.44
C GLU A 101 15.05 -4.08 13.27
N ARG A 102 15.43 -3.04 12.57
CA ARG A 102 16.57 -3.08 11.64
C ARG A 102 17.86 -2.81 12.40
N GLY A 103 18.70 -3.84 12.47
CA GLY A 103 20.14 -3.84 12.68
C GLY A 103 20.73 -2.79 13.62
N LYS A 104 21.57 -3.24 14.55
CA LYS A 104 22.39 -2.42 15.48
C LYS A 104 22.95 -1.17 14.77
N GLY A 105 22.50 0.05 15.15
CA GLY A 105 23.24 1.25 14.81
C GLY A 105 22.49 2.55 14.55
N ARG A 106 21.20 2.57 14.27
CA ARG A 106 20.43 3.82 14.18
C ARG A 106 19.14 3.70 14.99
N LYS A 107 19.05 4.46 16.07
CA LYS A 107 17.76 4.80 16.67
C LYS A 107 16.94 5.55 15.63
N MET A 108 16.16 4.83 14.79
CA MET A 108 15.04 5.48 14.13
C MET A 108 14.05 5.83 15.25
N LEU A 109 13.80 7.12 15.39
CA LEU A 109 12.65 7.61 16.14
C LEU A 109 11.45 6.79 15.70
N PRO A 110 10.62 6.26 16.63
CA PRO A 110 9.38 5.63 16.24
C PRO A 110 8.62 6.63 15.39
N LEU A 111 8.38 6.30 14.13
CA LEU A 111 7.50 7.09 13.28
C LEU A 111 6.13 7.00 13.96
N LEU A 112 5.80 8.01 14.74
CA LEU A 112 4.44 8.16 15.23
C LEU A 112 3.56 8.21 13.97
N PRO A 113 2.60 7.29 13.82
CA PRO A 113 1.77 7.26 12.63
C PRO A 113 1.04 8.60 12.53
N ALA A 114 1.51 9.46 11.62
CA ALA A 114 0.86 10.70 11.32
C ALA A 114 -0.40 10.37 10.52
N LEU A 115 -1.52 10.20 11.20
CA LEU A 115 -2.80 10.06 10.52
C LEU A 115 -3.21 11.41 9.93
N PRO A 116 -3.87 11.41 8.75
CA PRO A 116 -4.41 12.63 8.16
C PRO A 116 -5.27 13.41 9.16
N PRO A 117 -5.24 14.76 9.12
CA PRO A 117 -6.11 15.57 9.94
C PRO A 117 -7.57 15.26 9.61
N THR A 118 -8.39 15.13 10.63
CA THR A 118 -9.82 14.88 10.48
C THR A 118 -10.54 16.21 10.29
N PRO A 119 -11.39 16.36 9.27
CA PRO A 119 -12.27 17.51 9.15
C PRO A 119 -13.14 17.64 10.42
N ALA A 120 -13.25 18.84 10.95
CA ALA A 120 -14.09 19.12 12.11
C ALA A 120 -15.55 18.75 11.77
N GLY A 121 -16.17 17.86 12.57
CA GLY A 121 -17.59 17.49 12.43
C GLY A 121 -17.89 16.14 11.79
N ALA A 122 -16.91 15.36 11.34
CA ALA A 122 -17.15 14.02 10.81
C ALA A 122 -17.52 13.04 11.95
N LYS A 123 -18.75 12.53 11.96
CA LYS A 123 -19.26 11.56 12.95
C LYS A 123 -18.53 10.20 12.90
N GLU A 124 -17.92 9.85 11.79
CA GLU A 124 -17.17 8.60 11.58
C GLU A 124 -15.78 8.94 11.03
N GLN A 125 -14.79 8.79 11.87
CA GLN A 125 -13.42 9.19 11.53
C GLN A 125 -12.73 8.08 10.73
N ARG A 126 -12.84 8.17 9.39
CA ARG A 126 -12.12 7.30 8.44
C ARG A 126 -10.96 8.08 7.81
N PRO A 127 -9.75 7.99 8.38
CA PRO A 127 -8.62 8.83 7.97
C PRO A 127 -8.22 8.61 6.50
N TYR A 128 -8.47 7.44 5.94
CA TYR A 128 -8.08 7.04 4.59
C TYR A 128 -9.26 6.94 3.61
N ALA A 129 -10.40 7.58 3.90
CA ALA A 129 -11.58 7.54 3.01
C ALA A 129 -11.30 8.16 1.63
N HIS A 130 -10.44 9.18 1.56
CA HIS A 130 -10.13 9.87 0.31
C HIS A 130 -9.35 8.96 -0.66
N PRO A 131 -9.70 8.91 -1.97
CA PRO A 131 -9.07 8.07 -2.98
C PRO A 131 -7.55 8.22 -3.10
N TYR A 132 -7.01 9.38 -2.73
CA TYR A 132 -5.57 9.65 -2.72
C TYR A 132 -4.77 8.55 -2.00
N TYR A 133 -5.31 7.97 -0.92
CA TYR A 133 -4.60 7.00 -0.08
C TYR A 133 -4.62 5.56 -0.60
N TRP A 134 -5.61 5.18 -1.39
CA TRP A 134 -5.79 3.79 -1.82
C TRP A 134 -5.89 3.59 -3.33
N ALA A 135 -6.28 4.61 -4.10
CA ALA A 135 -6.48 4.44 -5.54
C ALA A 135 -5.15 4.40 -6.33
N ALA A 136 -4.05 4.85 -5.72
CA ALA A 136 -2.74 4.90 -6.38
C ALA A 136 -2.21 3.53 -6.85
N PHE A 137 -2.56 2.45 -6.17
CA PHE A 137 -1.97 1.14 -6.42
C PHE A 137 -2.66 0.40 -7.55
N VAL A 138 -1.86 -0.18 -8.46
CA VAL A 138 -2.33 -0.99 -9.58
C VAL A 138 -1.50 -2.26 -9.68
N VAL A 139 -2.13 -3.35 -10.18
CA VAL A 139 -1.43 -4.58 -10.58
C VAL A 139 -1.43 -4.64 -12.09
N ILE A 140 -0.28 -4.93 -12.68
CA ILE A 140 -0.06 -5.09 -14.12
C ILE A 140 0.51 -6.48 -14.37
N GLY A 141 0.07 -7.14 -15.43
CA GLY A 141 0.49 -8.49 -15.82
C GLY A 141 -0.53 -9.55 -15.41
N ASP A 142 -0.04 -10.74 -15.06
CA ASP A 142 -0.85 -11.86 -14.59
C ASP A 142 -1.51 -11.51 -13.25
N CYS A 143 -2.83 -11.45 -13.22
CA CYS A 143 -3.65 -11.01 -12.08
C CYS A 143 -4.23 -12.18 -11.26
N ASP A 144 -3.99 -13.42 -11.65
CA ASP A 144 -4.47 -14.64 -10.99
C ASP A 144 -3.58 -15.07 -9.82
#